data_01970756ca36c1ce30ce83929d1da71d
#
_entry.id   01970756ca36c1ce30ce83929d1da71d
#
_cell.length_a   1.000
_cell.length_b   1.000
_cell.length_c   1.000
_cell.angle_alpha   90.00
_cell.angle_beta   90.00
_cell.angle_gamma   90.00
#
_symmetry.space_group_name_H-M   'P 1'
#
loop_
_entity.id
_entity.type
_entity.pdbx_description
1 polymer ?
#
loop_
_entity_poly.entity_id
_entity_poly.type
_entity_poly.pdbx_seq_one_letter_code
_entity_poly.pdbx_strand_id
1 'polypeptide(L)' 'MTIEQEAKSYRLDARKEFDKNLSAVFAETEQFIIKSLHNSDERDSSLRRLEEARSWCILCIDRHGIR' A
#
# COMPACT_ATOMS: atom_id res chain seq x y z
N MET A 1 -3.97 15.38 27.84
CA MET A 1 -3.71 14.07 27.20
C MET A 1 -2.76 13.25 28.03
N THR A 2 -3.01 11.96 28.15
CA THR A 2 -2.08 11.03 28.78
C THR A 2 -1.02 10.60 27.76
N ILE A 3 0.10 10.07 28.25
CA ILE A 3 1.18 9.54 27.40
C ILE A 3 0.63 8.44 26.47
N GLU A 4 -0.27 7.60 26.96
CA GLU A 4 -0.90 6.54 26.17
C GLU A 4 -1.76 7.11 25.03
N GLN A 5 -2.50 8.17 25.27
CA GLN A 5 -3.32 8.82 24.25
C GLN A 5 -2.46 9.47 23.18
N GLU A 6 -1.34 10.10 23.56
CA GLU A 6 -0.39 10.69 22.63
C GLU A 6 0.26 9.62 21.75
N ALA A 7 0.70 8.53 22.33
CA ALA A 7 1.30 7.42 21.59
C ALA A 7 0.30 6.78 20.61
N LYS A 8 -0.97 6.65 21.04
CA LYS A 8 -2.04 6.10 20.22
C LYS A 8 -2.35 7.01 19.03
N SER A 9 -2.42 8.32 19.26
CA SER A 9 -2.63 9.32 18.21
C SER A 9 -1.50 9.29 17.19
N TYR A 10 -0.26 9.22 17.65
CA TYR A 10 0.92 9.12 16.79
C TYR A 10 0.87 7.87 15.90
N ARG A 11 0.49 6.73 16.45
CA ARG A 11 0.37 5.46 15.70
C ARG A 11 -0.69 5.54 14.61
N LEU A 12 -1.85 6.17 14.92
CA LEU A 12 -2.92 6.36 13.94
C LEU A 12 -2.47 7.27 12.80
N ASP A 13 -1.76 8.35 13.11
CA ASP A 13 -1.25 9.27 12.10
C ASP A 13 -0.20 8.59 11.21
N ALA A 14 0.69 7.81 11.80
CA ALA A 14 1.68 7.03 11.06
C ALA A 14 1.01 6.00 10.13
N ARG A 15 -0.05 5.34 10.58
CA ARG A 15 -0.81 4.39 9.77
C ARG A 15 -1.49 5.08 8.59
N LYS A 16 -2.12 6.22 8.81
CA LYS A 16 -2.76 7.00 7.74
C LYS A 16 -1.76 7.42 6.68
N GLU A 17 -0.62 7.92 7.11
CA GLU A 17 0.46 8.34 6.22
C GLU A 17 0.98 7.15 5.40
N PHE A 18 1.19 6.01 6.04
CA PHE A 18 1.60 4.79 5.36
C PHE A 18 0.57 4.35 4.32
N ASP A 19 -0.71 4.30 4.67
CA ASP A 19 -1.78 3.88 3.75
C ASP A 19 -1.85 4.80 2.54
N LYS A 20 -1.72 6.10 2.76
CA LYS A 20 -1.70 7.10 1.70
C LYS A 20 -0.53 6.89 0.75
N ASN A 21 0.67 6.71 1.29
CA ASN A 21 1.88 6.49 0.52
C ASN A 21 1.84 5.17 -0.24
N LEU A 22 1.37 4.11 0.39
CA LEU A 22 1.21 2.80 -0.25
C LEU A 22 0.27 2.90 -1.44
N SER A 23 -0.89 3.52 -1.27
CA SER A 23 -1.85 3.69 -2.35
C SER A 23 -1.28 4.51 -3.51
N ALA A 24 -0.54 5.57 -3.21
CA ALA A 24 0.08 6.42 -4.24
C ALA A 24 1.13 5.64 -5.04
N VAL A 25 2.01 4.92 -4.37
CA VAL A 25 3.08 4.13 -5.02
C VAL A 25 2.48 3.05 -5.92
N PHE A 26 1.49 2.32 -5.44
CA PHE A 26 0.86 1.27 -6.23
C PHE A 26 0.06 1.84 -7.40
N ALA A 27 -0.63 2.96 -7.22
CA ALA A 27 -1.36 3.63 -8.30
C ALA A 27 -0.42 4.10 -9.41
N GLU A 28 0.72 4.69 -9.05
CA GLU A 28 1.74 5.10 -10.02
C GLU A 28 2.29 3.90 -10.80
N THR A 29 2.57 2.81 -10.10
CA THR A 29 3.08 1.59 -10.73
C THR A 29 2.05 0.99 -11.69
N GLU A 30 0.79 0.94 -11.30
CA GLU A 30 -0.29 0.47 -12.16
C GLU A 30 -0.38 1.30 -13.44
N GLN A 31 -0.35 2.62 -13.31
CA GLN A 31 -0.43 3.52 -14.46
C GLN A 31 0.78 3.37 -15.37
N PHE A 32 1.96 3.19 -14.80
CA PHE A 32 3.17 2.92 -15.59
C PHE A 32 3.04 1.63 -16.40
N ILE A 33 2.54 0.57 -15.79
CA ILE A 33 2.34 -0.73 -16.45
C ILE A 33 1.32 -0.59 -17.59
N ILE A 34 0.19 0.06 -17.31
CA ILE A 34 -0.89 0.23 -18.29
C ILE A 34 -0.41 1.03 -19.50
N LYS A 35 0.36 2.09 -19.27
CA LYS A 35 0.83 2.96 -20.35
C LYS A 35 2.00 2.40 -21.12
N SER A 36 2.84 1.58 -20.48
CA SER A 36 4.11 1.12 -21.04
C SER A 36 4.04 -0.23 -21.72
N LEU A 37 3.09 -1.09 -21.33
CA LEU A 37 2.98 -2.45 -21.84
C LEU A 37 1.76 -2.61 -22.75
N HIS A 38 1.90 -3.47 -23.74
CA HIS A 38 0.79 -3.81 -24.63
C HIS A 38 -0.34 -4.48 -23.86
N ASN A 39 -1.57 -4.24 -24.28
CA ASN A 39 -2.75 -4.94 -23.77
C ASN A 39 -2.58 -6.44 -24.07
N SER A 40 -2.42 -7.26 -23.06
CA SER A 40 -2.07 -8.66 -23.17
C SER A 40 -2.43 -9.40 -21.88
N ASP A 41 -2.44 -10.72 -21.94
CA ASP A 41 -2.65 -11.57 -20.77
C ASP A 41 -1.51 -11.37 -19.74
N GLU A 42 -0.30 -11.15 -20.23
CA GLU A 42 0.87 -10.91 -19.38
C GLU A 42 0.72 -9.60 -18.61
N ARG A 43 0.24 -8.53 -19.27
CA ARG A 43 -0.03 -7.27 -18.59
C ARG A 43 -1.11 -7.42 -17.54
N ASP A 44 -2.20 -8.09 -17.87
CA ASP A 44 -3.30 -8.34 -16.94
C ASP A 44 -2.83 -9.16 -15.74
N SER A 45 -1.99 -10.15 -15.96
CA SER A 45 -1.40 -10.94 -14.89
C SER A 45 -0.51 -10.10 -13.98
N SER A 46 0.29 -9.20 -14.55
CA SER A 46 1.15 -8.31 -13.77
C SER A 46 0.33 -7.38 -12.88
N LEU A 47 -0.77 -6.85 -13.39
CA LEU A 47 -1.66 -5.97 -12.62
C LEU A 47 -2.35 -6.72 -11.47
N ARG A 48 -2.77 -7.96 -11.71
CA ARG A 48 -3.35 -8.80 -10.65
C ARG A 48 -2.33 -9.14 -9.56
N ARG A 49 -1.10 -9.44 -9.94
CA ARG A 49 -0.03 -9.72 -8.97
C ARG A 49 0.33 -8.47 -8.18
N LEU A 50 0.28 -7.30 -8.79
CA LEU A 50 0.52 -6.05 -8.11
C LEU A 50 -0.55 -5.78 -7.04
N GLU A 51 -1.81 -6.01 -7.37
CA GLU A 51 -2.92 -5.89 -6.41
C GLU A 51 -2.76 -6.87 -5.24
N GLU A 52 -2.37 -8.11 -5.54
CA GLU A 52 -2.07 -9.11 -4.53
C GLU A 52 -0.93 -8.64 -3.62
N ALA A 53 0.14 -8.10 -4.19
CA ALA A 53 1.27 -7.57 -3.43
C ALA A 53 0.82 -6.45 -2.48
N ARG A 54 -0.06 -5.56 -2.93
CA ARG A 54 -0.61 -4.50 -2.08
C ARG A 54 -1.37 -5.09 -0.90
N SER A 55 -2.18 -6.11 -1.14
CA SER A 55 -2.94 -6.80 -0.07
C SER A 55 -2.00 -7.42 0.97
N TRP A 56 -0.89 -8.01 0.55
CA TRP A 56 0.11 -8.56 1.46
C TRP A 56 0.80 -7.49 2.28
N CYS A 57 1.05 -6.32 1.70
CA CYS A 57 1.61 -5.19 2.44
C CYS A 57 0.67 -4.74 3.56
N ILE A 58 -0.62 -4.62 3.28
CA ILE A 58 -1.62 -4.25 4.26
C ILE A 58 -1.69 -5.28 5.38
N LEU A 59 -1.70 -6.56 5.03
CA LEU A 59 -1.73 -7.65 6.00
C LEU A 59 -0.49 -7.63 6.89
N CYS A 60 0.67 -7.37 6.32
CA CYS A 60 1.92 -7.27 7.08
C CYS A 60 1.84 -6.17 8.14
N ILE A 61 1.33 -5.00 7.76
CA ILE A 61 1.15 -3.88 8.67
C ILE A 61 0.15 -4.20 9.77
N ASP A 62 -0.96 -4.86 9.41
CA ASP A 62 -2.00 -5.23 10.38
C ASP A 62 -1.46 -6.21 11.43
N ARG A 63 -0.57 -7.11 11.03
CA ARG A 63 0.00 -8.14 11.92
C ARG A 63 1.22 -7.67 12.70
N HIS A 64 2.06 -6.86 12.10
CA HIS A 64 3.39 -6.54 12.65
C HIS A 64 3.61 -5.05 12.93
N GLY A 65 2.73 -4.20 12.43
CA GLY A 65 2.87 -2.75 12.55
C GLY A 65 3.86 -2.18 11.54
N ILE A 66 4.05 -0.87 11.62
CA ILE A 66 4.98 -0.14 10.75
C ILE A 66 6.40 -0.30 11.33
N ARG A 67 7.34 -0.58 10.46
CA ARG A 67 8.74 -0.71 10.84
C ARG A 67 9.36 0.62 11.25
#